data_6cd0b8d7092cf882d140d32eb77cb1d2
#
_entry.id   6cd0b8d7092cf882d140d32eb77cb1d2
#
_cell.length_a   1.000
_cell.length_b   1.000
_cell.length_c   1.000
_cell.angle_alpha   90.00
_cell.angle_beta   90.00
_cell.angle_gamma   90.00
#
_symmetry.space_group_name_H-M   'P 1'
#
loop_
_entity.id
_entity.type
_entity.pdbx_description
1 polymer ?
#
loop_
_entity_poly.entity_id
_entity_poly.type
_entity_poly.pdbx_seq_one_letter_code
_entity_poly.pdbx_strand_id
1 'polypeptide(L)'
;MARFARTLLVLAWVCSNAALAQERFFDSGGVGIRYVDEGAGQPVLLIHGFTGTIEHGWINTGVLPDLARDHRVIAFDLRGHGQSDKPHDPPAYDEVALDAIRLLDHLRIEKAHFVGYSLGGIIIVKLLTTHPQRFLSAVVGGAAYRRSRGEEADREADDAAGEIEHGIYRALIISTAPTDEPPPSSETILHLSKEISRRNDVLAHAALMRARRALVVSDAEAARIKVPTLAVVGAADPARPRVEAMKKRWPGLEVEVVPGAAHPTVHERGLPRRPEFLAAIRRHIEGRH
;
A
#
# COMPACT_ATOMS: atom_id res chain seq x y z
N MET A 1 -53.17 28.29 45.62
CA MET A 1 -52.52 26.98 45.45
C MET A 1 -51.94 26.93 44.01
N ALA A 2 -50.66 27.23 43.87
CA ALA A 2 -49.99 27.24 42.55
C ALA A 2 -49.14 25.94 42.46
N ARG A 3 -49.40 25.11 41.41
CA ARG A 3 -48.65 23.89 41.11
C ARG A 3 -47.51 24.25 40.16
N PHE A 4 -46.28 24.18 40.62
CA PHE A 4 -45.07 24.23 39.80
C PHE A 4 -44.84 22.87 39.13
N ALA A 5 -44.94 22.83 37.81
CA ALA A 5 -44.49 21.69 37.00
C ALA A 5 -43.01 21.82 36.77
N ARG A 6 -42.20 20.87 37.29
CA ARG A 6 -40.77 20.73 36.99
C ARG A 6 -40.60 19.92 35.70
N THR A 7 -40.20 20.59 34.63
CA THR A 7 -39.79 19.95 33.39
C THR A 7 -38.33 19.43 33.57
N LEU A 8 -38.12 18.11 33.60
CA LEU A 8 -36.82 17.49 33.54
C LEU A 8 -36.33 17.51 32.09
N LEU A 9 -35.29 18.30 31.80
CA LEU A 9 -34.54 18.21 30.55
C LEU A 9 -33.56 17.04 30.70
N VAL A 10 -33.81 15.96 29.99
CA VAL A 10 -32.85 14.86 29.80
C VAL A 10 -31.89 15.27 28.69
N LEU A 11 -30.69 15.74 29.04
CA LEU A 11 -29.58 15.88 28.09
C LEU A 11 -29.07 14.48 27.73
N ALA A 12 -29.43 14.02 26.55
CA ALA A 12 -28.78 12.85 25.95
C ALA A 12 -27.34 13.22 25.55
N TRP A 13 -26.37 12.77 26.33
CA TRP A 13 -24.97 12.80 25.99
C TRP A 13 -24.73 11.82 24.83
N VAL A 14 -24.62 12.33 23.62
CA VAL A 14 -24.11 11.56 22.49
C VAL A 14 -22.60 11.47 22.67
N CYS A 15 -22.15 10.42 23.33
CA CYS A 15 -20.76 10.02 23.30
C CYS A 15 -20.44 9.61 21.85
N SER A 16 -19.83 10.50 21.07
CA SER A 16 -19.09 10.12 19.89
C SER A 16 -17.88 9.30 20.32
N ASN A 17 -18.07 7.99 20.50
CA ASN A 17 -16.97 7.06 20.54
C ASN A 17 -16.37 7.04 19.12
N ALA A 18 -15.30 7.80 18.88
CA ALA A 18 -14.31 7.42 17.91
C ALA A 18 -13.67 6.14 18.47
N ALA A 19 -14.28 5.00 18.15
CA ALA A 19 -13.69 3.70 18.45
C ALA A 19 -12.35 3.68 17.71
N LEU A 20 -11.26 3.71 18.47
CA LEU A 20 -9.94 3.38 17.94
C LEU A 20 -10.09 2.03 17.24
N ALA A 21 -9.65 1.94 15.99
CA ALA A 21 -9.68 0.71 15.22
C ALA A 21 -9.17 -0.44 16.07
N GLN A 22 -10.00 -1.46 16.30
CA GLN A 22 -9.60 -2.59 17.13
C GLN A 22 -8.50 -3.36 16.41
N GLU A 23 -7.30 -3.33 16.98
CA GLU A 23 -6.16 -4.10 16.47
C GLU A 23 -6.48 -5.59 16.48
N ARG A 24 -6.34 -6.22 15.33
CA ARG A 24 -6.61 -7.64 15.12
C ARG A 24 -5.40 -8.28 14.46
N PHE A 25 -5.19 -9.55 14.75
CA PHE A 25 -4.13 -10.35 14.16
C PHE A 25 -4.70 -11.64 13.58
N PHE A 26 -4.09 -12.12 12.50
CA PHE A 26 -4.36 -13.46 11.98
C PHE A 26 -3.03 -14.16 11.63
N ASP A 27 -3.03 -15.48 11.65
CA ASP A 27 -1.87 -16.28 11.24
C ASP A 27 -1.86 -16.46 9.72
N SER A 28 -0.81 -15.99 9.06
CA SER A 28 -0.56 -16.16 7.63
C SER A 28 0.57 -17.14 7.38
N GLY A 29 0.31 -18.42 7.64
CA GLY A 29 1.30 -19.48 7.45
C GLY A 29 2.49 -19.38 8.43
N GLY A 30 2.20 -19.19 9.71
CA GLY A 30 3.18 -19.04 10.78
C GLY A 30 3.70 -17.60 10.98
N VAL A 31 3.15 -16.63 10.27
CA VAL A 31 3.47 -15.20 10.42
C VAL A 31 2.25 -14.45 10.90
N GLY A 32 2.34 -13.85 12.10
CA GLY A 32 1.27 -13.02 12.65
C GLY A 32 1.15 -11.70 11.89
N ILE A 33 0.03 -11.47 11.24
CA ILE A 33 -0.26 -10.27 10.46
C ILE A 33 -1.29 -9.42 11.17
N ARG A 34 -0.92 -8.18 11.48
CA ARG A 34 -1.85 -7.18 12.02
C ARG A 34 -2.73 -6.63 10.93
N TYR A 35 -4.03 -6.46 11.23
CA TYR A 35 -4.98 -5.80 10.33
C TYR A 35 -6.01 -4.96 11.08
N VAL A 36 -6.68 -4.07 10.35
CA VAL A 36 -7.88 -3.34 10.76
C VAL A 36 -9.00 -3.63 9.78
N ASP A 37 -10.26 -3.55 10.26
CA ASP A 37 -11.48 -3.86 9.50
C ASP A 37 -12.56 -2.87 9.94
N GLU A 38 -12.80 -1.86 9.12
CA GLU A 38 -13.57 -0.66 9.44
C GLU A 38 -14.71 -0.45 8.43
N GLY A 39 -15.80 0.14 8.88
CA GLY A 39 -16.95 0.46 8.03
C GLY A 39 -17.78 -0.77 7.67
N ALA A 40 -18.64 -0.61 6.67
CA ALA A 40 -19.54 -1.66 6.16
C ALA A 40 -19.85 -1.41 4.69
N GLY A 41 -20.22 -2.47 3.96
CA GLY A 41 -20.51 -2.40 2.53
C GLY A 41 -19.58 -3.27 1.70
N GLN A 42 -19.34 -2.86 0.45
CA GLN A 42 -18.46 -3.59 -0.46
C GLN A 42 -17.01 -3.56 0.03
N PRO A 43 -16.30 -4.70 0.05
CA PRO A 43 -14.97 -4.77 0.67
C PRO A 43 -13.90 -4.12 -0.21
N VAL A 44 -13.04 -3.31 0.44
CA VAL A 44 -11.84 -2.67 -0.12
C VAL A 44 -10.65 -3.10 0.71
N LEU A 45 -9.64 -3.72 0.09
CA LEU A 45 -8.39 -4.12 0.72
C LEU A 45 -7.27 -3.13 0.37
N LEU A 46 -6.63 -2.56 1.39
CA LEU A 46 -5.56 -1.58 1.26
C LEU A 46 -4.20 -2.18 1.59
N ILE A 47 -3.22 -2.04 0.67
CA ILE A 47 -1.86 -2.58 0.81
C ILE A 47 -0.84 -1.44 0.70
N HIS A 48 -0.14 -1.14 1.81
CA HIS A 48 0.82 -0.04 1.91
C HIS A 48 2.13 -0.30 1.16
N GLY A 49 2.97 0.75 1.01
CA GLY A 49 4.28 0.67 0.39
C GLY A 49 5.38 0.19 1.35
N PHE A 50 6.57 -0.05 0.79
CA PHE A 50 7.77 -0.36 1.55
C PHE A 50 8.05 0.75 2.58
N THR A 51 8.49 0.39 3.78
CA THR A 51 8.66 1.28 4.95
C THR A 51 7.37 1.90 5.50
N GLY A 52 6.21 1.54 4.96
CA GLY A 52 4.90 2.02 5.40
C GLY A 52 4.28 1.17 6.50
N THR A 53 3.14 1.63 7.00
CA THR A 53 2.22 0.92 7.90
C THR A 53 0.79 1.29 7.55
N ILE A 54 -0.19 0.65 8.18
CA ILE A 54 -1.61 1.05 8.07
C ILE A 54 -1.77 2.55 8.36
N GLU A 55 -1.13 3.04 9.44
CA GLU A 55 -1.24 4.44 9.86
C GLU A 55 -0.66 5.38 8.82
N HIS A 56 0.59 5.14 8.38
CA HIS A 56 1.29 6.04 7.46
C HIS A 56 0.73 6.02 6.05
N GLY A 57 0.31 4.84 5.59
CA GLY A 57 -0.19 4.66 4.23
C GLY A 57 -1.65 5.12 4.07
N TRP A 58 -2.51 4.87 5.07
CA TRP A 58 -3.94 4.89 4.87
C TRP A 58 -4.73 5.73 5.89
N ILE A 59 -4.39 5.68 7.18
CA ILE A 59 -5.12 6.44 8.20
C ILE A 59 -4.72 7.92 8.13
N ASN A 60 -3.43 8.22 8.25
CA ASN A 60 -2.91 9.60 8.28
C ASN A 60 -3.00 10.33 6.93
N THR A 61 -3.27 9.60 5.86
CA THR A 61 -3.54 10.16 4.52
C THR A 61 -5.01 10.48 4.31
N GLY A 62 -5.88 10.02 5.21
CA GLY A 62 -7.33 10.19 5.09
C GLY A 62 -8.02 9.16 4.19
N VAL A 63 -7.28 8.28 3.50
CA VAL A 63 -7.87 7.31 2.55
C VAL A 63 -8.76 6.30 3.27
N LEU A 64 -8.26 5.66 4.34
CA LEU A 64 -9.04 4.67 5.06
C LEU A 64 -10.30 5.27 5.70
N PRO A 65 -10.23 6.36 6.52
CA PRO A 65 -11.41 6.88 7.17
C PRO A 65 -12.44 7.48 6.19
N ASP A 66 -12.01 7.92 5.01
CA ASP A 66 -12.96 8.39 3.99
C ASP A 66 -13.70 7.23 3.34
N LEU A 67 -12.99 6.18 2.90
CA LEU A 67 -13.60 5.00 2.28
C LEU A 67 -14.50 4.23 3.26
N ALA A 68 -14.15 4.20 4.55
CA ALA A 68 -14.92 3.50 5.59
C ALA A 68 -16.31 4.10 5.86
N ARG A 69 -16.66 5.26 5.28
CA ARG A 69 -18.00 5.84 5.38
C ARG A 69 -19.06 5.02 4.66
N ASP A 70 -18.67 4.32 3.59
CA ASP A 70 -19.60 3.63 2.68
C ASP A 70 -19.08 2.28 2.15
N HIS A 71 -17.86 1.88 2.56
CA HIS A 71 -17.25 0.59 2.24
C HIS A 71 -16.77 -0.12 3.51
N ARG A 72 -16.65 -1.46 3.45
CA ARG A 72 -15.90 -2.22 4.44
C ARG A 72 -14.44 -2.18 4.05
N VAL A 73 -13.64 -1.45 4.79
CA VAL A 73 -12.21 -1.20 4.49
C VAL A 73 -11.34 -2.08 5.37
N ILE A 74 -10.54 -2.91 4.73
CA ILE A 74 -9.56 -3.77 5.38
C ILE A 74 -8.17 -3.23 5.01
N ALA A 75 -7.30 -3.04 6.01
CA ALA A 75 -5.90 -2.71 5.78
C ALA A 75 -5.03 -3.57 6.70
N PHE A 76 -3.85 -3.95 6.26
CA PHE A 76 -2.94 -4.76 7.07
C PHE A 76 -1.50 -4.25 6.97
N ASP A 77 -0.74 -4.47 8.03
CA ASP A 77 0.71 -4.27 7.99
C ASP A 77 1.34 -5.46 7.27
N LEU A 78 2.08 -5.22 6.20
CA LEU A 78 2.83 -6.27 5.51
C LEU A 78 3.76 -6.99 6.50
N ARG A 79 4.03 -8.30 6.31
CA ARG A 79 5.09 -8.97 7.06
C ARG A 79 6.37 -8.15 6.99
N GLY A 80 7.10 -8.06 8.09
CA GLY A 80 8.29 -7.21 8.21
C GLY A 80 8.00 -5.74 8.51
N HIS A 81 6.73 -5.31 8.60
CA HIS A 81 6.34 -3.91 8.80
C HIS A 81 5.39 -3.73 9.99
N GLY A 82 5.30 -2.49 10.46
CA GLY A 82 4.35 -2.07 11.48
C GLY A 82 4.34 -2.98 12.71
N GLN A 83 3.18 -3.53 13.04
CA GLN A 83 3.00 -4.45 14.15
C GLN A 83 2.91 -5.93 13.72
N SER A 84 2.98 -6.23 12.43
CA SER A 84 3.10 -7.61 11.95
C SER A 84 4.45 -8.22 12.33
N ASP A 85 4.54 -9.56 12.35
CA ASP A 85 5.79 -10.28 12.58
C ASP A 85 6.86 -9.92 11.56
N LYS A 86 8.12 -9.97 12.00
CA LYS A 86 9.29 -9.51 11.26
C LYS A 86 10.32 -10.61 11.09
N PRO A 87 10.01 -11.66 10.28
CA PRO A 87 11.00 -12.69 9.98
C PRO A 87 12.23 -12.07 9.30
N HIS A 88 13.44 -12.53 9.67
CA HIS A 88 14.69 -12.07 9.08
C HIS A 88 15.21 -12.99 7.97
N ASP A 89 14.50 -14.09 7.71
CA ASP A 89 14.84 -15.06 6.67
C ASP A 89 14.16 -14.67 5.33
N PRO A 90 14.92 -14.46 4.23
CA PRO A 90 14.36 -14.09 2.93
C PRO A 90 13.27 -15.02 2.40
N PRO A 91 13.36 -16.37 2.50
CA PRO A 91 12.29 -17.28 2.10
C PRO A 91 10.93 -16.99 2.73
N ALA A 92 10.90 -16.44 3.95
CA ALA A 92 9.65 -16.08 4.59
C ALA A 92 8.86 -15.00 3.81
N TYR A 93 9.48 -14.30 2.87
CA TYR A 93 8.86 -13.25 2.05
C TYR A 93 8.49 -13.72 0.63
N ASP A 94 8.81 -14.94 0.23
CA ASP A 94 8.44 -15.47 -1.08
C ASP A 94 6.92 -15.49 -1.28
N GLU A 95 6.16 -15.60 -0.18
CA GLU A 95 4.70 -15.59 -0.17
C GLU A 95 4.08 -14.27 0.30
N VAL A 96 4.83 -13.16 0.37
CA VAL A 96 4.33 -11.86 0.85
C VAL A 96 3.05 -11.39 0.14
N ALA A 97 2.87 -11.74 -1.11
CA ALA A 97 1.65 -11.43 -1.85
C ALA A 97 0.44 -12.25 -1.37
N LEU A 98 0.64 -13.47 -0.90
CA LEU A 98 -0.43 -14.35 -0.44
C LEU A 98 -1.04 -13.91 0.90
N ASP A 99 -0.36 -13.05 1.69
CA ASP A 99 -0.93 -12.51 2.93
C ASP A 99 -2.28 -11.82 2.68
N ALA A 100 -2.38 -11.08 1.57
CA ALA A 100 -3.62 -10.43 1.16
C ALA A 100 -4.75 -11.43 0.88
N ILE A 101 -4.45 -12.55 0.21
CA ILE A 101 -5.43 -13.59 -0.09
C ILE A 101 -5.84 -14.33 1.18
N ARG A 102 -4.87 -14.72 2.02
CA ARG A 102 -5.13 -15.40 3.30
C ARG A 102 -5.94 -14.53 4.26
N LEU A 103 -5.72 -13.20 4.25
CA LEU A 103 -6.54 -12.27 5.03
C LEU A 103 -8.00 -12.27 4.55
N LEU A 104 -8.24 -12.23 3.25
CA LEU A 104 -9.61 -12.34 2.71
C LEU A 104 -10.25 -13.67 3.08
N ASP A 105 -9.50 -14.80 3.04
CA ASP A 105 -9.99 -16.11 3.45
C ASP A 105 -10.35 -16.14 4.95
N HIS A 106 -9.47 -15.60 5.80
CA HIS A 106 -9.70 -15.45 7.23
C HIS A 106 -10.98 -14.66 7.53
N LEU A 107 -11.23 -13.59 6.77
CA LEU A 107 -12.42 -12.75 6.90
C LEU A 107 -13.65 -13.28 6.14
N ARG A 108 -13.54 -14.42 5.44
CA ARG A 108 -14.57 -15.02 4.59
C ARG A 108 -15.07 -14.07 3.50
N ILE A 109 -14.14 -13.30 2.92
CA ILE A 109 -14.41 -12.37 1.82
C ILE A 109 -14.01 -13.06 0.51
N GLU A 110 -14.95 -13.31 -0.38
CA GLU A 110 -14.70 -13.95 -1.66
C GLU A 110 -13.93 -13.03 -2.61
N LYS A 111 -14.36 -11.78 -2.75
CA LYS A 111 -13.79 -10.77 -3.64
C LYS A 111 -13.76 -9.41 -2.97
N ALA A 112 -12.77 -8.59 -3.33
CA ALA A 112 -12.65 -7.21 -2.88
C ALA A 112 -12.15 -6.30 -4.00
N HIS A 113 -12.32 -4.99 -3.85
CA HIS A 113 -11.50 -4.01 -4.53
C HIS A 113 -10.13 -3.96 -3.84
N PHE A 114 -9.06 -3.95 -4.60
CA PHE A 114 -7.72 -3.85 -4.05
C PHE A 114 -7.13 -2.49 -4.37
N VAL A 115 -6.57 -1.82 -3.37
CA VAL A 115 -5.86 -0.55 -3.53
C VAL A 115 -4.47 -0.70 -2.93
N GLY A 116 -3.44 -0.55 -3.74
CA GLY A 116 -2.06 -0.69 -3.28
C GLY A 116 -1.19 0.49 -3.69
N TYR A 117 -0.25 0.83 -2.81
CA TYR A 117 0.69 1.90 -3.07
C TYR A 117 2.12 1.37 -3.13
N SER A 118 2.90 1.80 -4.14
CA SER A 118 4.31 1.41 -4.30
C SER A 118 4.50 -0.11 -4.23
N LEU A 119 5.17 -0.67 -3.22
CA LEU A 119 5.28 -2.12 -3.02
C LEU A 119 3.91 -2.81 -2.99
N GLY A 120 2.91 -2.22 -2.33
CA GLY A 120 1.54 -2.75 -2.34
C GLY A 120 0.94 -2.82 -3.74
N GLY A 121 1.24 -1.83 -4.58
CA GLY A 121 0.86 -1.86 -6.00
C GLY A 121 1.55 -2.99 -6.78
N ILE A 122 2.84 -3.24 -6.52
CA ILE A 122 3.58 -4.37 -7.12
C ILE A 122 2.96 -5.71 -6.69
N ILE A 123 2.63 -5.85 -5.41
CA ILE A 123 1.93 -7.03 -4.85
C ILE A 123 0.60 -7.25 -5.57
N ILE A 124 -0.20 -6.20 -5.76
CA ILE A 124 -1.47 -6.29 -6.48
C ILE A 124 -1.27 -6.80 -7.90
N VAL A 125 -0.30 -6.25 -8.66
CA VAL A 125 -0.06 -6.72 -10.04
C VAL A 125 0.33 -8.20 -10.05
N LYS A 126 1.12 -8.67 -9.08
CA LYS A 126 1.43 -10.10 -8.93
C LYS A 126 0.16 -10.92 -8.69
N LEU A 127 -0.70 -10.49 -7.78
CA LEU A 127 -1.96 -11.17 -7.46
C LEU A 127 -2.96 -11.16 -8.63
N LEU A 128 -3.00 -10.11 -9.43
CA LEU A 128 -3.81 -10.06 -10.65
C LEU A 128 -3.44 -11.14 -11.68
N THR A 129 -2.18 -11.61 -11.68
CA THR A 129 -1.73 -12.70 -12.56
C THR A 129 -1.96 -14.08 -11.96
N THR A 130 -2.03 -14.21 -10.63
CA THR A 130 -2.10 -15.50 -9.94
C THR A 130 -3.48 -15.80 -9.32
N HIS A 131 -4.22 -14.77 -8.90
CA HIS A 131 -5.50 -14.88 -8.19
C HIS A 131 -6.55 -13.88 -8.73
N PRO A 132 -6.73 -13.72 -10.06
CA PRO A 132 -7.63 -12.70 -10.63
C PRO A 132 -9.08 -12.84 -10.16
N GLN A 133 -9.52 -14.05 -9.78
CA GLN A 133 -10.86 -14.33 -9.30
C GLN A 133 -11.19 -13.66 -7.94
N ARG A 134 -10.19 -13.18 -7.20
CA ARG A 134 -10.38 -12.53 -5.89
C ARG A 134 -10.65 -11.02 -6.02
N PHE A 135 -10.61 -10.48 -7.23
CA PHE A 135 -10.72 -9.05 -7.48
C PHE A 135 -12.10 -8.65 -8.00
N LEU A 136 -12.63 -7.57 -7.46
CA LEU A 136 -13.70 -6.78 -8.10
C LEU A 136 -13.06 -5.76 -9.06
N SER A 137 -12.07 -5.01 -8.60
CA SER A 137 -11.21 -4.12 -9.38
C SER A 137 -9.89 -3.89 -8.65
N ALA A 138 -8.94 -3.19 -9.28
CA ALA A 138 -7.67 -2.86 -8.67
C ALA A 138 -7.23 -1.41 -8.95
N VAL A 139 -6.64 -0.75 -7.93
CA VAL A 139 -5.94 0.53 -8.06
C VAL A 139 -4.48 0.35 -7.67
N VAL A 140 -3.57 0.70 -8.57
CA VAL A 140 -2.11 0.58 -8.43
C VAL A 140 -1.52 1.98 -8.35
N GLY A 141 -1.23 2.47 -7.15
CA GLY A 141 -0.67 3.79 -6.90
C GLY A 141 0.86 3.80 -6.92
N GLY A 142 1.49 4.69 -7.69
CA GLY A 142 2.94 4.91 -7.68
C GLY A 142 3.78 3.68 -8.02
N ALA A 143 3.26 2.73 -8.81
CA ALA A 143 3.92 1.46 -9.07
C ALA A 143 3.75 0.97 -10.49
N ALA A 144 4.77 0.24 -10.97
CA ALA A 144 4.70 -0.62 -12.15
C ALA A 144 5.19 -2.02 -11.77
N TYR A 145 4.77 -3.06 -12.51
CA TYR A 145 5.26 -4.40 -12.25
C TYR A 145 6.75 -4.55 -12.55
N ARG A 146 7.38 -5.49 -11.86
CA ARG A 146 8.79 -5.81 -12.06
C ARG A 146 8.93 -6.81 -13.20
N ARG A 147 9.73 -6.45 -14.20
CA ARG A 147 9.88 -7.24 -15.42
C ARG A 147 11.03 -8.25 -15.41
N SER A 148 12.06 -8.01 -14.60
CA SER A 148 13.34 -8.73 -14.72
C SER A 148 13.59 -9.66 -13.55
N ARG A 149 14.13 -10.86 -13.88
CA ARG A 149 14.76 -11.82 -12.99
C ARG A 149 16.24 -12.02 -13.38
N GLY A 150 16.89 -11.03 -14.01
CA GLY A 150 18.29 -11.19 -14.41
C GLY A 150 19.25 -11.08 -13.22
N GLU A 151 20.43 -11.68 -13.34
CA GLU A 151 21.48 -11.62 -12.31
C GLU A 151 21.86 -10.21 -11.87
N GLU A 152 21.76 -9.23 -12.76
CA GLU A 152 22.01 -7.82 -12.43
C GLU A 152 20.96 -7.27 -11.45
N ALA A 153 19.67 -7.56 -11.69
CA ALA A 153 18.59 -7.13 -10.80
C ALA A 153 18.66 -7.85 -9.43
N ASP A 154 19.16 -9.08 -9.39
CA ASP A 154 19.36 -9.80 -8.14
C ASP A 154 20.57 -9.22 -7.38
N ARG A 155 21.67 -8.89 -8.06
CA ARG A 155 22.81 -8.18 -7.43
C ARG A 155 22.40 -6.81 -6.88
N GLU A 156 21.67 -6.01 -7.65
CA GLU A 156 21.15 -4.72 -7.17
C GLU A 156 20.29 -4.87 -5.91
N ALA A 157 19.46 -5.93 -5.85
CA ALA A 157 18.63 -6.21 -4.68
C ALA A 157 19.47 -6.63 -3.46
N ASP A 158 20.51 -7.45 -3.68
CA ASP A 158 21.43 -7.88 -2.64
C ASP A 158 22.29 -6.73 -2.11
N ASP A 159 22.80 -5.85 -2.99
CA ASP A 159 23.55 -4.64 -2.61
C ASP A 159 22.66 -3.68 -1.78
N ALA A 160 21.43 -3.43 -2.25
CA ALA A 160 20.47 -2.60 -1.51
C ALA A 160 20.09 -3.22 -0.16
N ALA A 161 19.94 -4.55 -0.09
CA ALA A 161 19.68 -5.26 1.16
C ALA A 161 20.85 -5.14 2.13
N GLY A 162 22.09 -5.27 1.64
CA GLY A 162 23.30 -5.07 2.43
C GLY A 162 23.40 -3.66 3.02
N GLU A 163 23.07 -2.62 2.27
CA GLU A 163 22.99 -1.25 2.81
C GLU A 163 21.88 -1.14 3.89
N ILE A 164 20.71 -1.74 3.65
CA ILE A 164 19.57 -1.70 4.59
C ILE A 164 19.90 -2.39 5.91
N GLU A 165 20.65 -3.50 5.92
CA GLU A 165 21.12 -4.17 7.16
C GLU A 165 21.92 -3.23 8.06
N HIS A 166 22.60 -2.24 7.47
CA HIS A 166 23.33 -1.18 8.18
C HIS A 166 22.48 0.09 8.38
N GLY A 167 21.18 0.03 8.13
CA GLY A 167 20.25 1.16 8.30
C GLY A 167 20.34 2.21 7.20
N ILE A 168 20.89 1.90 6.03
CA ILE A 168 21.03 2.82 4.91
C ILE A 168 20.04 2.47 3.81
N TYR A 169 19.11 3.37 3.50
CA TYR A 169 18.06 3.19 2.49
C TYR A 169 18.35 3.96 1.20
N ARG A 170 19.62 4.08 0.80
CA ARG A 170 20.08 4.87 -0.36
C ARG A 170 19.29 4.58 -1.64
N ALA A 171 19.23 3.32 -2.04
CA ALA A 171 18.54 2.90 -3.26
C ALA A 171 17.05 3.28 -3.26
N LEU A 172 16.37 3.11 -2.13
CA LEU A 172 14.96 3.52 -1.95
C LEU A 172 14.81 5.04 -2.09
N ILE A 173 15.61 5.81 -1.35
CA ILE A 173 15.51 7.28 -1.30
C ILE A 173 15.76 7.88 -2.68
N ILE A 174 16.80 7.43 -3.40
CA ILE A 174 17.10 7.88 -4.75
C ILE A 174 15.99 7.49 -5.73
N SER A 175 15.55 6.23 -5.69
CA SER A 175 14.54 5.72 -6.64
C SER A 175 13.13 6.28 -6.44
N THR A 176 12.89 6.99 -5.35
CA THR A 176 11.60 7.62 -5.03
C THR A 176 11.67 9.15 -4.94
N ALA A 177 12.85 9.74 -5.13
CA ALA A 177 13.03 11.20 -5.11
C ALA A 177 12.23 11.85 -6.25
N PRO A 178 11.59 13.02 -5.99
CA PRO A 178 10.85 13.74 -7.03
C PRO A 178 11.73 14.10 -8.23
N THR A 179 11.22 13.92 -9.44
CA THR A 179 11.99 14.14 -10.68
C THR A 179 12.14 15.63 -11.03
N ASP A 180 11.39 16.50 -10.41
CA ASP A 180 11.40 17.95 -10.56
C ASP A 180 12.21 18.68 -9.45
N GLU A 181 12.91 17.91 -8.62
CA GLU A 181 13.80 18.40 -7.56
C GLU A 181 15.23 17.89 -7.80
N PRO A 182 16.25 18.58 -7.26
CA PRO A 182 17.62 18.06 -7.29
C PRO A 182 17.73 16.69 -6.63
N PRO A 183 18.64 15.83 -7.10
CA PRO A 183 18.90 14.55 -6.44
C PRO A 183 19.25 14.76 -4.95
N PRO A 184 18.80 13.85 -4.04
CA PRO A 184 19.09 13.98 -2.63
C PRO A 184 20.60 13.90 -2.35
N SER A 185 21.10 14.83 -1.53
CA SER A 185 22.50 14.84 -1.08
C SER A 185 22.82 13.62 -0.21
N SER A 186 24.10 13.31 -0.03
CA SER A 186 24.51 12.24 0.89
C SER A 186 24.03 12.49 2.33
N GLU A 187 24.03 13.76 2.77
CA GLU A 187 23.50 14.15 4.09
C GLU A 187 22.00 13.87 4.19
N THR A 188 21.23 14.25 3.17
CA THR A 188 19.79 13.96 3.09
C THR A 188 19.52 12.45 3.12
N ILE A 189 20.31 11.67 2.37
CA ILE A 189 20.18 10.19 2.37
C ILE A 189 20.43 9.62 3.75
N LEU A 190 21.48 10.04 4.44
CA LEU A 190 21.79 9.57 5.79
C LEU A 190 20.73 9.98 6.80
N HIS A 191 20.25 11.23 6.73
CA HIS A 191 19.17 11.71 7.59
C HIS A 191 17.88 10.90 7.42
N LEU A 192 17.40 10.77 6.19
CA LEU A 192 16.19 9.99 5.89
C LEU A 192 16.35 8.49 6.23
N SER A 193 17.53 7.92 5.96
CA SER A 193 17.83 6.53 6.34
C SER A 193 17.69 6.30 7.85
N LYS A 194 18.23 7.24 8.66
CA LYS A 194 18.10 7.20 10.13
C LYS A 194 16.65 7.29 10.58
N GLU A 195 15.84 8.15 9.96
CA GLU A 195 14.41 8.28 10.27
C GLU A 195 13.62 7.02 9.89
N ILE A 196 13.95 6.37 8.79
CA ILE A 196 13.33 5.11 8.37
C ILE A 196 13.73 3.99 9.34
N SER A 197 15.03 3.84 9.67
CA SER A 197 15.55 2.78 10.53
C SER A 197 15.00 2.84 11.95
N ARG A 198 14.71 4.02 12.47
CA ARG A 198 14.11 4.17 13.82
C ARG A 198 12.70 3.57 13.94
N ARG A 199 11.99 3.44 12.83
CA ARG A 199 10.58 3.01 12.81
C ARG A 199 10.41 1.61 12.24
N ASN A 200 11.48 1.02 11.69
CA ASN A 200 11.39 -0.23 10.94
C ASN A 200 12.49 -1.20 11.35
N ASP A 201 12.22 -2.48 11.21
CA ASP A 201 13.20 -3.55 11.38
C ASP A 201 14.05 -3.66 10.11
N VAL A 202 15.32 -3.29 10.20
CA VAL A 202 16.23 -3.25 9.04
C VAL A 202 16.53 -4.64 8.50
N LEU A 203 16.60 -5.67 9.37
CA LEU A 203 16.86 -7.04 8.94
C LEU A 203 15.67 -7.64 8.19
N ALA A 204 14.45 -7.38 8.67
CA ALA A 204 13.23 -7.77 7.99
C ALA A 204 13.08 -7.08 6.61
N HIS A 205 13.42 -5.79 6.54
CA HIS A 205 13.42 -5.05 5.28
C HIS A 205 14.48 -5.55 4.30
N ALA A 206 15.68 -5.90 4.77
CA ALA A 206 16.71 -6.50 3.94
C ALA A 206 16.29 -7.87 3.40
N ALA A 207 15.67 -8.71 4.25
CA ALA A 207 15.13 -10.00 3.84
C ALA A 207 14.06 -9.86 2.75
N LEU A 208 13.11 -8.92 2.91
CA LEU A 208 12.11 -8.62 1.88
C LEU A 208 12.75 -8.09 0.59
N MET A 209 13.79 -7.26 0.68
CA MET A 209 14.49 -6.74 -0.49
C MET A 209 15.09 -7.88 -1.33
N ARG A 210 15.71 -8.90 -0.71
CA ARG A 210 16.23 -10.11 -1.38
C ARG A 210 15.11 -10.95 -1.99
N ALA A 211 13.96 -11.06 -1.32
CA ALA A 211 12.82 -11.85 -1.79
C ALA A 211 11.99 -11.18 -2.91
N ARG A 212 12.29 -9.92 -3.29
CA ARG A 212 11.51 -9.18 -4.32
C ARG A 212 11.41 -9.89 -5.68
N ARG A 213 12.30 -10.84 -5.97
CA ARG A 213 12.23 -11.70 -7.17
C ARG A 213 10.92 -12.50 -7.24
N ALA A 214 10.28 -12.83 -6.11
CA ALA A 214 8.97 -13.49 -6.08
C ALA A 214 7.84 -12.63 -6.68
N LEU A 215 8.01 -11.31 -6.74
CA LEU A 215 7.02 -10.37 -7.26
C LEU A 215 7.20 -10.03 -8.75
N VAL A 216 8.05 -10.75 -9.47
CA VAL A 216 8.25 -10.52 -10.91
C VAL A 216 7.02 -10.98 -11.68
N VAL A 217 6.63 -10.16 -12.68
CA VAL A 217 5.55 -10.42 -13.63
C VAL A 217 6.09 -10.17 -15.04
N SER A 218 5.85 -11.07 -15.96
CA SER A 218 6.23 -10.91 -17.38
C SER A 218 5.21 -10.03 -18.13
N ASP A 219 5.64 -9.45 -19.25
CA ASP A 219 4.76 -8.69 -20.13
C ASP A 219 3.59 -9.58 -20.65
N ALA A 220 3.85 -10.87 -20.90
CA ALA A 220 2.84 -11.82 -21.34
C ALA A 220 1.78 -12.13 -20.27
N GLU A 221 2.18 -12.20 -19.01
CA GLU A 221 1.24 -12.35 -17.87
C GLU A 221 0.41 -11.08 -17.71
N ALA A 222 1.04 -9.89 -17.71
CA ALA A 222 0.36 -8.61 -17.59
C ALA A 222 -0.67 -8.38 -18.69
N ALA A 223 -0.35 -8.73 -19.96
CA ALA A 223 -1.25 -8.60 -21.10
C ALA A 223 -2.53 -9.45 -20.99
N ARG A 224 -2.54 -10.49 -20.16
CA ARG A 224 -3.69 -11.38 -19.94
C ARG A 224 -4.63 -10.92 -18.84
N ILE A 225 -4.26 -9.92 -18.06
CA ILE A 225 -5.10 -9.40 -16.97
C ILE A 225 -6.37 -8.78 -17.56
N LYS A 226 -7.52 -9.24 -17.08
CA LYS A 226 -8.88 -8.80 -17.48
C LYS A 226 -9.60 -8.02 -16.40
N VAL A 227 -9.09 -8.06 -15.17
CA VAL A 227 -9.67 -7.31 -14.04
C VAL A 227 -9.57 -5.80 -14.33
N PRO A 228 -10.67 -5.02 -14.14
CA PRO A 228 -10.61 -3.58 -14.26
C PRO A 228 -9.50 -3.01 -13.36
N THR A 229 -8.54 -2.30 -13.95
CA THR A 229 -7.36 -1.83 -13.21
C THR A 229 -7.00 -0.42 -13.62
N LEU A 230 -6.84 0.45 -12.61
CA LEU A 230 -6.37 1.83 -12.74
C LEU A 230 -4.97 1.95 -12.11
N ALA A 231 -4.01 2.45 -12.87
CA ALA A 231 -2.73 2.92 -12.33
C ALA A 231 -2.80 4.43 -12.11
N VAL A 232 -2.48 4.88 -10.90
CA VAL A 232 -2.41 6.31 -10.55
C VAL A 232 -0.97 6.66 -10.20
N VAL A 233 -0.41 7.68 -10.83
CA VAL A 233 0.99 8.06 -10.61
C VAL A 233 1.15 9.58 -10.57
N GLY A 234 2.06 10.07 -9.72
CA GLY A 234 2.38 11.49 -9.66
C GLY A 234 3.14 11.98 -10.90
N ALA A 235 2.93 13.23 -11.29
CA ALA A 235 3.67 13.82 -12.42
C ALA A 235 5.19 13.89 -12.14
N ALA A 236 5.59 14.09 -10.89
CA ALA A 236 6.98 14.11 -10.43
C ALA A 236 7.46 12.77 -9.85
N ASP A 237 6.69 11.70 -9.99
CA ASP A 237 7.05 10.37 -9.50
C ASP A 237 8.03 9.68 -10.48
N PRO A 238 9.21 9.22 -10.03
CA PRO A 238 10.15 8.44 -10.85
C PRO A 238 9.57 7.14 -11.41
N ALA A 239 8.46 6.64 -10.85
CA ALA A 239 7.76 5.48 -11.38
C ALA A 239 6.98 5.78 -12.68
N ARG A 240 6.65 7.04 -12.96
CA ARG A 240 5.81 7.46 -14.09
C ARG A 240 6.25 6.88 -15.45
N PRO A 241 7.50 6.97 -15.89
CA PRO A 241 7.90 6.39 -17.17
C PRO A 241 7.68 4.88 -17.25
N ARG A 242 7.83 4.16 -16.11
CA ARG A 242 7.58 2.72 -16.03
C ARG A 242 6.09 2.40 -16.07
N VAL A 243 5.24 3.23 -15.47
CA VAL A 243 3.77 3.10 -15.53
C VAL A 243 3.28 3.34 -16.96
N GLU A 244 3.78 4.37 -17.65
CA GLU A 244 3.47 4.64 -19.04
C GLU A 244 3.93 3.50 -19.98
N ALA A 245 5.10 2.92 -19.71
CA ALA A 245 5.59 1.75 -20.42
C ALA A 245 4.75 0.48 -20.12
N MET A 246 4.26 0.34 -18.89
CA MET A 246 3.34 -0.73 -18.48
C MET A 246 2.02 -0.65 -19.26
N LYS A 247 1.43 0.53 -19.43
CA LYS A 247 0.21 0.77 -20.24
C LYS A 247 0.35 0.26 -21.66
N LYS A 248 1.52 0.47 -22.29
CA LYS A 248 1.77 0.01 -23.66
C LYS A 248 1.73 -1.52 -23.82
N ARG A 249 2.00 -2.27 -22.73
CA ARG A 249 2.07 -3.75 -22.71
C ARG A 249 0.83 -4.39 -22.09
N TRP A 250 0.04 -3.61 -21.39
CA TRP A 250 -1.20 -4.05 -20.75
C TRP A 250 -2.37 -3.18 -21.28
N PRO A 251 -3.01 -3.58 -22.38
CA PRO A 251 -4.02 -2.76 -23.08
C PRO A 251 -5.22 -2.36 -22.21
N GLY A 252 -5.65 -3.25 -21.31
CA GLY A 252 -6.78 -3.01 -20.41
C GLY A 252 -6.46 -2.11 -19.20
N LEU A 253 -5.19 -1.70 -19.01
CA LEU A 253 -4.81 -0.82 -17.91
C LEU A 253 -5.26 0.61 -18.19
N GLU A 254 -5.95 1.25 -17.25
CA GLU A 254 -6.18 2.69 -17.25
C GLU A 254 -5.03 3.39 -16.53
N VAL A 255 -4.70 4.63 -16.92
CA VAL A 255 -3.61 5.40 -16.28
C VAL A 255 -4.08 6.82 -16.03
N GLU A 256 -3.93 7.27 -14.80
CA GLU A 256 -4.16 8.66 -14.38
C GLU A 256 -2.87 9.25 -13.82
N VAL A 257 -2.50 10.45 -14.29
CA VAL A 257 -1.34 11.19 -13.82
C VAL A 257 -1.80 12.37 -12.97
N VAL A 258 -1.40 12.41 -11.70
CA VAL A 258 -1.77 13.49 -10.76
C VAL A 258 -0.75 14.62 -10.85
N PRO A 259 -1.15 15.83 -11.28
CA PRO A 259 -0.24 16.99 -11.36
C PRO A 259 0.38 17.33 -10.00
N GLY A 260 1.67 17.67 -10.00
CA GLY A 260 2.40 18.09 -8.81
C GLY A 260 2.61 17.02 -7.73
N ALA A 261 2.06 15.81 -7.89
CA ALA A 261 2.28 14.72 -6.95
C ALA A 261 3.64 14.04 -7.19
N ALA A 262 4.23 13.54 -6.10
CA ALA A 262 5.49 12.81 -6.06
C ALA A 262 5.32 11.45 -5.35
N HIS A 263 6.38 10.63 -5.30
CA HIS A 263 6.30 9.29 -4.72
C HIS A 263 6.28 9.26 -3.18
N PRO A 264 7.13 10.00 -2.44
CA PRO A 264 7.29 9.75 -1.00
C PRO A 264 6.01 10.03 -0.20
N THR A 265 5.53 9.04 0.55
CA THR A 265 4.31 9.17 1.41
C THR A 265 4.48 10.15 2.56
N VAL A 266 5.72 10.37 3.00
CA VAL A 266 6.06 11.31 4.09
C VAL A 266 6.16 12.75 3.62
N HIS A 267 6.25 12.99 2.31
CA HIS A 267 6.30 14.31 1.71
C HIS A 267 4.88 14.87 1.52
N GLU A 268 4.68 16.19 1.68
CA GLU A 268 3.36 16.82 1.47
C GLU A 268 2.79 16.56 0.07
N ARG A 269 3.69 16.45 -0.94
CA ARG A 269 3.35 16.13 -2.33
C ARG A 269 3.17 14.63 -2.59
N GLY A 270 3.31 13.78 -1.56
CA GLY A 270 3.16 12.33 -1.71
C GLY A 270 1.79 11.94 -2.24
N LEU A 271 1.75 11.10 -3.28
CA LEU A 271 0.51 10.73 -3.98
C LEU A 271 -0.62 10.28 -3.04
N PRO A 272 -0.42 9.45 -1.99
CA PRO A 272 -1.51 9.03 -1.11
C PRO A 272 -2.12 10.17 -0.27
N ARG A 273 -1.45 11.33 -0.17
CA ARG A 273 -1.95 12.52 0.53
C ARG A 273 -2.75 13.45 -0.38
N ARG A 274 -2.77 13.18 -1.68
CA ARG A 274 -3.44 14.02 -2.67
C ARG A 274 -4.93 13.68 -2.74
N PRO A 275 -5.82 14.68 -2.66
CA PRO A 275 -7.26 14.46 -2.83
C PRO A 275 -7.60 13.79 -4.17
N GLU A 276 -6.82 14.07 -5.20
CA GLU A 276 -6.98 13.50 -6.53
C GLU A 276 -6.78 11.96 -6.51
N PHE A 277 -5.87 11.45 -5.67
CA PHE A 277 -5.67 10.01 -5.52
C PHE A 277 -6.89 9.33 -4.89
N LEU A 278 -7.42 9.89 -3.81
CA LEU A 278 -8.65 9.39 -3.19
C LEU A 278 -9.84 9.46 -4.16
N ALA A 279 -9.97 10.57 -4.90
CA ALA A 279 -11.02 10.71 -5.90
C ALA A 279 -10.90 9.68 -7.03
N ALA A 280 -9.68 9.38 -7.49
CA ALA A 280 -9.42 8.35 -8.49
C ALA A 280 -9.79 6.95 -7.97
N ILE A 281 -9.43 6.62 -6.70
CA ILE A 281 -9.83 5.37 -6.06
C ILE A 281 -11.37 5.26 -6.07
N ARG A 282 -12.09 6.27 -5.55
CA ARG A 282 -13.56 6.24 -5.48
C ARG A 282 -14.20 6.04 -6.85
N ARG A 283 -13.83 6.86 -7.84
CA ARG A 283 -14.37 6.71 -9.21
C ARG A 283 -14.21 5.29 -9.73
N HIS A 284 -13.04 4.70 -9.54
CA HIS A 284 -12.73 3.38 -10.08
C HIS A 284 -13.47 2.25 -9.36
N ILE A 285 -13.54 2.25 -8.02
CA ILE A 285 -14.25 1.21 -7.26
C ILE A 285 -15.78 1.32 -7.40
N GLU A 286 -16.30 2.51 -7.64
CA GLU A 286 -17.75 2.76 -7.84
C GLU A 286 -18.19 2.56 -9.31
N GLY A 287 -17.26 2.20 -10.21
CA GLY A 287 -17.55 2.02 -11.64
C GLY A 287 -17.94 3.29 -12.38
N ARG A 288 -17.55 4.45 -11.86
CA ARG A 288 -17.78 5.77 -12.48
C ARG A 288 -16.56 6.15 -13.32
N HIS A 289 -16.53 5.68 -14.55
CA HIS A 289 -15.44 5.96 -15.51
C HIS A 289 -15.63 7.28 -16.26
#